data_da52281479872eab860c636787d8e37b
#
_entry.id   da52281479872eab860c636787d8e37b
#
_cell.length_a   1.000
_cell.length_b   1.000
_cell.length_c   1.000
_cell.angle_alpha   90.00
_cell.angle_beta   90.00
_cell.angle_gamma   90.00
#
_symmetry.space_group_name_H-M   'P 1'
#
loop_
_entity.id
_entity.type
_entity.pdbx_description
1 polymer ?
#
loop_
_entity_poly.entity_id
_entity_poly.type
_entity_poly.pdbx_seq_one_letter_code
_entity_poly.pdbx_strand_id
1 'polypeptide(L)'
;VDINVTFAAGGVRDDGHAGLAHMTSTLLDMGAAGLSADEISSRAESLGAELGTGSARDMAWITLRSLSDPAYLQPALKLLADVINKPDFNERDFVRERERTQVAIRRSEQSPATVAEYTFFQSTYGDHPYALRPAGTVDSIAALQLDQVKAFYRQYYVARNAVFSIVGDLDRKAAEQLVEQVIGQLPAGKRAPAVASVPELTRAQEQRIYHPSTQTHIRMGAPGMHRGDPDYFPLYVGNHVLGGGGLVSH
;
A
#
# COMPACT_ATOMS: atom_id res chain seq x y z
N VAL A 1 -3.36 -12.96 17.17
CA VAL A 1 -2.69 -13.31 15.91
C VAL A 1 -2.69 -12.09 15.02
N ASP A 2 -1.52 -11.72 14.53
CA ASP A 2 -1.35 -10.65 13.53
C ASP A 2 -0.98 -11.28 12.19
N ILE A 3 -1.73 -10.94 11.16
CA ILE A 3 -1.54 -11.41 9.78
C ILE A 3 -1.33 -10.21 8.87
N ASN A 4 -0.35 -10.32 7.99
CA ASN A 4 -0.12 -9.37 6.91
C ASN A 4 0.08 -10.13 5.59
N VAL A 5 -0.81 -9.90 4.66
CA VAL A 5 -0.70 -10.44 3.29
C VAL A 5 -0.28 -9.29 2.37
N THR A 6 0.96 -9.34 1.92
CA THR A 6 1.55 -8.32 1.04
C THR A 6 1.61 -8.83 -0.39
N PHE A 7 1.21 -8.00 -1.34
CA PHE A 7 1.26 -8.27 -2.77
C PHE A 7 2.23 -7.31 -3.48
N ALA A 8 2.94 -7.79 -4.50
CA ALA A 8 3.71 -6.93 -5.41
C ALA A 8 2.76 -6.14 -6.34
N ALA A 9 1.91 -5.30 -5.73
CA ALA A 9 0.78 -4.60 -6.35
C ALA A 9 0.76 -3.10 -5.95
N GLY A 10 1.91 -2.47 -5.86
CA GLY A 10 2.03 -1.05 -5.54
C GLY A 10 1.95 -0.13 -6.75
N GLY A 11 2.03 1.19 -6.50
CA GLY A 11 1.90 2.25 -7.50
C GLY A 11 2.90 2.20 -8.65
N VAL A 12 4.05 1.53 -8.48
CA VAL A 12 5.00 1.27 -9.58
C VAL A 12 4.41 0.38 -10.70
N ARG A 13 3.23 -0.19 -10.47
CA ARG A 13 2.48 -1.04 -11.39
C ARG A 13 1.30 -0.30 -12.05
N ASP A 14 1.14 0.98 -11.78
CA ASP A 14 0.01 1.77 -12.26
C ASP A 14 -0.02 1.96 -13.80
N ASP A 15 1.10 1.68 -14.46
CA ASP A 15 1.25 1.68 -15.94
C ASP A 15 0.61 2.92 -16.61
N GLY A 16 0.99 4.10 -16.10
CA GLY A 16 0.47 5.39 -16.56
C GLY A 16 -0.88 5.81 -15.96
N HIS A 17 -1.51 4.97 -15.15
CA HIS A 17 -2.78 5.25 -14.46
C HIS A 17 -2.55 5.58 -12.99
N ALA A 18 -1.79 6.64 -12.69
CA ALA A 18 -1.37 6.99 -11.34
C ALA A 18 -2.53 6.97 -10.33
N GLY A 19 -2.37 6.19 -9.24
CA GLY A 19 -3.37 5.95 -8.21
C GLY A 19 -4.21 4.67 -8.40
N LEU A 20 -3.96 3.89 -9.46
CA LEU A 20 -4.72 2.66 -9.72
C LEU A 20 -4.52 1.60 -8.63
N ALA A 21 -3.28 1.38 -8.19
CA ALA A 21 -2.97 0.49 -7.07
C ALA A 21 -3.65 0.95 -5.77
N HIS A 22 -3.64 2.26 -5.52
CA HIS A 22 -4.31 2.86 -4.37
C HIS A 22 -5.83 2.62 -4.40
N MET A 23 -6.48 2.94 -5.52
CA MET A 23 -7.91 2.72 -5.68
C MET A 23 -8.28 1.23 -5.57
N THR A 24 -7.44 0.35 -6.12
CA THR A 24 -7.68 -1.10 -6.02
C THR A 24 -7.62 -1.57 -4.57
N SER A 25 -6.59 -1.18 -3.82
CA SER A 25 -6.46 -1.56 -2.41
C SER A 25 -7.58 -0.99 -1.54
N THR A 26 -8.00 0.25 -1.78
CA THR A 26 -9.10 0.92 -1.07
C THR A 26 -10.44 0.21 -1.28
N LEU A 27 -10.65 -0.40 -2.44
CA LEU A 27 -11.92 -1.02 -2.79
C LEU A 27 -12.05 -2.48 -2.34
N LEU A 28 -11.00 -3.10 -1.82
CA LEU A 28 -11.02 -4.52 -1.42
C LEU A 28 -12.04 -4.81 -0.31
N ASP A 29 -12.13 -3.92 0.67
CA ASP A 29 -13.01 -4.04 1.84
C ASP A 29 -14.29 -3.18 1.74
N MET A 30 -14.50 -2.53 0.58
CA MET A 30 -15.73 -1.78 0.31
C MET A 30 -16.91 -2.67 -0.10
N GLY A 31 -16.65 -3.96 -0.31
CA GLY A 31 -17.63 -5.01 -0.59
C GLY A 31 -16.90 -6.30 -0.94
N ALA A 32 -17.25 -7.40 -0.30
CA ALA A 32 -16.65 -8.70 -0.55
C ALA A 32 -17.62 -9.86 -0.26
N ALA A 33 -17.67 -10.82 -1.17
CA ALA A 33 -18.53 -12.01 -1.07
C ALA A 33 -20.03 -11.65 -0.80
N GLY A 34 -20.48 -10.54 -1.37
CA GLY A 34 -21.85 -10.03 -1.20
C GLY A 34 -22.10 -9.27 0.10
N LEU A 35 -21.07 -9.05 0.94
CA LEU A 35 -21.13 -8.19 2.11
C LEU A 35 -20.81 -6.76 1.73
N SER A 36 -21.55 -5.81 2.27
CA SER A 36 -21.23 -4.38 2.18
C SER A 36 -20.05 -4.00 3.10
N ALA A 37 -19.46 -2.82 2.89
CA ALA A 37 -18.43 -2.27 3.76
C ALA A 37 -18.84 -2.22 5.23
N ASP A 38 -20.08 -1.79 5.50
CA ASP A 38 -20.62 -1.70 6.86
C ASP A 38 -20.76 -3.10 7.50
N GLU A 39 -21.17 -4.12 6.74
CA GLU A 39 -21.27 -5.49 7.23
C GLU A 39 -19.88 -6.09 7.48
N ILE A 40 -18.88 -5.80 6.64
CA ILE A 40 -17.48 -6.21 6.84
C ILE A 40 -16.95 -5.59 8.14
N SER A 41 -17.12 -4.27 8.33
CA SER A 41 -16.70 -3.56 9.53
C SER A 41 -17.37 -4.10 10.78
N SER A 42 -18.72 -4.22 10.77
CA SER A 42 -19.49 -4.74 11.90
C SER A 42 -19.10 -6.17 12.28
N ARG A 43 -18.82 -7.01 11.30
CA ARG A 43 -18.34 -8.39 11.56
C ARG A 43 -16.97 -8.39 12.21
N ALA A 44 -16.02 -7.60 11.67
CA ALA A 44 -14.69 -7.47 12.26
C ALA A 44 -14.79 -6.97 13.71
N GLU A 45 -15.55 -5.91 13.97
CA GLU A 45 -15.76 -5.33 15.30
C GLU A 45 -16.40 -6.33 16.27
N SER A 46 -17.42 -7.08 15.84
CA SER A 46 -18.07 -8.10 16.68
C SER A 46 -17.15 -9.25 17.08
N LEU A 47 -16.11 -9.49 16.31
CA LEU A 47 -15.06 -10.49 16.57
C LEU A 47 -13.87 -9.90 17.37
N GLY A 48 -13.88 -8.60 17.68
CA GLY A 48 -12.72 -7.92 18.23
C GLY A 48 -11.53 -7.96 17.29
N ALA A 49 -11.78 -8.03 15.98
CA ALA A 49 -10.76 -8.07 14.95
C ALA A 49 -10.58 -6.72 14.28
N GLU A 50 -9.35 -6.42 13.87
CA GLU A 50 -9.00 -5.25 13.08
C GLU A 50 -8.58 -5.72 11.68
N LEU A 51 -9.32 -5.30 10.66
CA LEU A 51 -9.01 -5.55 9.26
C LEU A 51 -8.63 -4.23 8.61
N GLY A 52 -7.56 -4.24 7.81
CA GLY A 52 -7.09 -3.05 7.12
C GLY A 52 -6.52 -3.37 5.75
N THR A 53 -6.66 -2.42 4.83
CA THR A 53 -6.10 -2.48 3.48
C THR A 53 -5.23 -1.27 3.21
N GLY A 54 -4.26 -1.40 2.31
CA GLY A 54 -3.43 -0.27 1.93
C GLY A 54 -2.49 -0.57 0.79
N SER A 55 -1.88 0.48 0.27
CA SER A 55 -0.86 0.39 -0.77
C SER A 55 0.24 1.43 -0.59
N ALA A 56 1.40 1.12 -1.12
CA ALA A 56 2.55 1.99 -1.21
C ALA A 56 3.12 1.96 -2.64
N ARG A 57 4.35 2.45 -2.83
CA ARG A 57 4.99 2.43 -4.16
C ARG A 57 5.19 1.01 -4.68
N ASP A 58 5.71 0.10 -3.85
CA ASP A 58 6.12 -1.25 -4.30
C ASP A 58 5.08 -2.32 -4.05
N MET A 59 4.18 -2.12 -3.09
CA MET A 59 3.32 -3.16 -2.57
C MET A 59 1.93 -2.65 -2.21
N ALA A 60 0.99 -3.59 -2.17
CA ALA A 60 -0.27 -3.44 -1.46
C ALA A 60 -0.35 -4.51 -0.36
N TRP A 61 -1.13 -4.26 0.67
CA TRP A 61 -1.29 -5.19 1.79
C TRP A 61 -2.71 -5.24 2.30
N ILE A 62 -3.03 -6.38 2.90
CA ILE A 62 -4.22 -6.57 3.70
C ILE A 62 -3.76 -7.12 5.06
N THR A 63 -4.22 -6.51 6.13
CA THR A 63 -3.88 -6.90 7.50
C THR A 63 -5.09 -7.41 8.25
N LEU A 64 -4.86 -8.37 9.13
CA LEU A 64 -5.83 -8.80 10.12
C LEU A 64 -5.14 -8.96 11.47
N ARG A 65 -5.67 -8.32 12.48
CA ARG A 65 -5.37 -8.61 13.89
C ARG A 65 -6.60 -9.26 14.52
N SER A 66 -6.42 -10.37 15.21
CA SER A 66 -7.51 -11.10 15.87
C SER A 66 -7.04 -11.77 17.16
N LEU A 67 -7.97 -12.10 18.02
CA LEU A 67 -7.73 -12.98 19.15
C LEU A 67 -7.27 -14.36 18.64
N SER A 68 -6.50 -15.09 19.46
CA SER A 68 -6.03 -16.45 19.14
C SER A 68 -7.07 -17.53 19.39
N ASP A 69 -8.12 -17.23 20.16
CA ASP A 69 -9.22 -18.16 20.39
C ASP A 69 -9.91 -18.54 19.06
N PRO A 70 -10.02 -19.84 18.73
CA PRO A 70 -10.62 -20.30 17.49
C PRO A 70 -12.04 -19.77 17.22
N ALA A 71 -12.82 -19.49 18.27
CA ALA A 71 -14.17 -18.94 18.14
C ALA A 71 -14.21 -17.56 17.48
N TYR A 72 -13.14 -16.77 17.64
CA TYR A 72 -12.97 -15.45 17.03
C TYR A 72 -12.07 -15.50 15.81
N LEU A 73 -10.96 -16.26 15.88
CA LEU A 73 -9.97 -16.34 14.82
C LEU A 73 -10.55 -16.92 13.52
N GLN A 74 -11.30 -18.03 13.59
CA GLN A 74 -11.81 -18.70 12.38
C GLN A 74 -12.78 -17.82 11.58
N PRO A 75 -13.78 -17.17 12.18
CA PRO A 75 -14.63 -16.23 11.46
C PRO A 75 -13.86 -15.01 10.91
N ALA A 76 -12.85 -14.49 11.65
CA ALA A 76 -12.02 -13.39 11.19
C ALA A 76 -11.17 -13.78 9.98
N LEU A 77 -10.58 -14.98 9.97
CA LEU A 77 -9.84 -15.54 8.83
C LEU A 77 -10.74 -15.72 7.60
N LYS A 78 -11.98 -16.17 7.81
CA LYS A 78 -12.95 -16.26 6.73
C LYS A 78 -13.25 -14.88 6.13
N LEU A 79 -13.42 -13.85 6.96
CA LEU A 79 -13.63 -12.50 6.51
C LEU A 79 -12.43 -11.98 5.71
N LEU A 80 -11.20 -12.19 6.20
CA LEU A 80 -9.97 -11.88 5.49
C LEU A 80 -9.89 -12.58 4.13
N ALA A 81 -10.20 -13.88 4.10
CA ALA A 81 -10.22 -14.67 2.87
C ALA A 81 -11.26 -14.16 1.87
N ASP A 82 -12.46 -13.77 2.33
CA ASP A 82 -13.49 -13.20 1.46
C ASP A 82 -13.05 -11.85 0.86
N VAL A 83 -12.44 -10.96 1.65
CA VAL A 83 -11.89 -9.67 1.19
C VAL A 83 -10.76 -9.86 0.18
N ILE A 84 -9.88 -10.84 0.39
CA ILE A 84 -8.76 -11.11 -0.52
C ILE A 84 -9.23 -11.77 -1.81
N ASN A 85 -10.10 -12.76 -1.73
CA ASN A 85 -10.41 -13.64 -2.88
C ASN A 85 -11.66 -13.23 -3.65
N LYS A 86 -12.58 -12.47 -3.03
CA LYS A 86 -13.91 -12.17 -3.58
C LYS A 86 -14.32 -10.72 -3.38
N PRO A 87 -13.47 -9.72 -3.70
CA PRO A 87 -13.91 -8.33 -3.66
C PRO A 87 -14.96 -8.10 -4.75
N ASP A 88 -16.03 -7.40 -4.40
CA ASP A 88 -17.18 -7.21 -5.31
C ASP A 88 -16.91 -6.13 -6.37
N PHE A 89 -16.09 -5.13 -6.07
CA PHE A 89 -15.76 -4.00 -6.95
C PHE A 89 -17.01 -3.42 -7.62
N ASN A 90 -17.98 -2.98 -6.82
CA ASN A 90 -19.21 -2.42 -7.35
C ASN A 90 -19.05 -0.93 -7.76
N GLU A 91 -19.82 -0.50 -8.76
CA GLU A 91 -19.73 0.84 -9.34
C GLU A 91 -20.03 1.95 -8.32
N ARG A 92 -21.00 1.73 -7.43
CA ARG A 92 -21.40 2.74 -6.43
C ARG A 92 -20.24 3.08 -5.49
N ASP A 93 -19.55 2.05 -4.99
CA ASP A 93 -18.43 2.25 -4.06
C ASP A 93 -17.22 2.80 -4.78
N PHE A 94 -16.96 2.39 -6.02
CA PHE A 94 -15.91 2.97 -6.85
C PHE A 94 -16.12 4.48 -7.06
N VAL A 95 -17.32 4.93 -7.41
CA VAL A 95 -17.61 6.35 -7.59
C VAL A 95 -17.42 7.12 -6.29
N ARG A 96 -17.95 6.61 -5.19
CA ARG A 96 -17.82 7.23 -3.86
C ARG A 96 -16.34 7.36 -3.45
N GLU A 97 -15.56 6.28 -3.53
CA GLU A 97 -14.16 6.30 -3.12
C GLU A 97 -13.28 7.12 -4.07
N ARG A 98 -13.61 7.18 -5.35
CA ARG A 98 -12.98 8.07 -6.32
C ARG A 98 -13.14 9.54 -5.93
N GLU A 99 -14.36 9.97 -5.62
CA GLU A 99 -14.65 11.33 -5.17
C GLU A 99 -13.96 11.64 -3.82
N ARG A 100 -14.00 10.71 -2.87
CA ARG A 100 -13.33 10.83 -1.57
C ARG A 100 -11.82 10.99 -1.73
N THR A 101 -11.21 10.19 -2.60
CA THR A 101 -9.77 10.24 -2.89
C THR A 101 -9.39 11.59 -3.51
N GLN A 102 -10.18 12.12 -4.46
CA GLN A 102 -9.94 13.45 -5.03
C GLN A 102 -9.99 14.56 -3.97
N VAL A 103 -10.95 14.50 -3.04
CA VAL A 103 -11.03 15.46 -1.93
C VAL A 103 -9.80 15.35 -1.03
N ALA A 104 -9.38 14.13 -0.69
CA ALA A 104 -8.20 13.88 0.11
C ALA A 104 -6.92 14.42 -0.56
N ILE A 105 -6.77 14.23 -1.88
CA ILE A 105 -5.65 14.77 -2.65
C ILE A 105 -5.65 16.30 -2.59
N ARG A 106 -6.77 16.98 -2.90
CA ARG A 106 -6.86 18.44 -2.84
C ARG A 106 -6.51 18.97 -1.45
N ARG A 107 -6.96 18.30 -0.39
CA ARG A 107 -6.62 18.66 0.98
C ARG A 107 -5.14 18.49 1.27
N SER A 108 -4.52 17.41 0.79
CA SER A 108 -3.09 17.14 0.99
C SER A 108 -2.20 18.18 0.30
N GLU A 109 -2.63 18.74 -0.82
CA GLU A 109 -1.92 19.79 -1.56
C GLU A 109 -1.89 21.14 -0.84
N GLN A 110 -2.72 21.32 0.18
CA GLN A 110 -2.65 22.50 1.07
C GLN A 110 -1.54 22.38 2.12
N SER A 111 -0.94 21.21 2.30
CA SER A 111 0.17 20.99 3.23
C SER A 111 1.51 21.27 2.54
N PRO A 112 2.28 22.27 3.00
CA PRO A 112 3.61 22.56 2.43
C PRO A 112 4.58 21.39 2.58
N ALA A 113 4.47 20.60 3.66
CA ALA A 113 5.28 19.40 3.86
C ALA A 113 5.00 18.34 2.79
N THR A 114 3.73 18.14 2.43
CA THR A 114 3.30 17.21 1.38
C THR A 114 3.74 17.68 0.00
N VAL A 115 3.59 18.96 -0.30
CA VAL A 115 4.07 19.56 -1.56
C VAL A 115 5.58 19.38 -1.71
N ALA A 116 6.35 19.68 -0.65
CA ALA A 116 7.80 19.49 -0.63
C ALA A 116 8.19 18.01 -0.86
N GLU A 117 7.48 17.08 -0.23
CA GLU A 117 7.73 15.65 -0.41
C GLU A 117 7.49 15.20 -1.85
N TYR A 118 6.36 15.56 -2.45
CA TYR A 118 6.06 15.16 -3.83
C TYR A 118 7.04 15.76 -4.83
N THR A 119 7.38 17.03 -4.68
CA THR A 119 8.38 17.68 -5.53
C THR A 119 9.75 17.03 -5.38
N PHE A 120 10.13 16.65 -4.16
CA PHE A 120 11.36 15.92 -3.91
C PHE A 120 11.38 14.57 -4.65
N PHE A 121 10.32 13.76 -4.56
CA PHE A 121 10.25 12.49 -5.27
C PHE A 121 10.27 12.69 -6.79
N GLN A 122 9.53 13.65 -7.31
CA GLN A 122 9.51 13.97 -8.74
C GLN A 122 10.90 14.41 -9.25
N SER A 123 11.58 15.27 -8.51
CA SER A 123 12.93 15.74 -8.89
C SER A 123 13.98 14.63 -8.78
N THR A 124 13.84 13.73 -7.79
CA THR A 124 14.79 12.65 -7.55
C THR A 124 14.68 11.52 -8.56
N TYR A 125 13.45 11.16 -8.95
CA TYR A 125 13.18 9.96 -9.74
C TYR A 125 12.77 10.23 -11.19
N GLY A 126 12.48 11.49 -11.56
CA GLY A 126 12.17 11.90 -12.94
C GLY A 126 11.04 11.08 -13.56
N ASP A 127 11.34 10.35 -14.64
CA ASP A 127 10.38 9.50 -15.35
C ASP A 127 10.20 8.10 -14.73
N HIS A 128 10.97 7.79 -13.68
CA HIS A 128 10.83 6.51 -12.99
C HIS A 128 9.50 6.46 -12.21
N PRO A 129 8.79 5.31 -12.14
CA PRO A 129 7.50 5.22 -11.43
C PRO A 129 7.53 5.67 -9.96
N TYR A 130 8.69 5.67 -9.31
CA TYR A 130 8.82 6.20 -7.95
C TYR A 130 8.59 7.70 -7.84
N ALA A 131 8.66 8.46 -8.94
CA ALA A 131 8.31 9.88 -8.98
C ALA A 131 6.81 10.11 -8.77
N LEU A 132 5.97 9.13 -9.12
CA LEU A 132 4.53 9.27 -9.04
C LEU A 132 4.04 9.25 -7.58
N ARG A 133 2.95 9.97 -7.34
CA ARG A 133 2.22 9.93 -6.08
C ARG A 133 1.48 8.61 -5.96
N PRO A 134 1.63 7.83 -4.90
CA PRO A 134 0.88 6.58 -4.75
C PRO A 134 -0.65 6.73 -4.83
N ALA A 135 -1.18 7.84 -4.29
CA ALA A 135 -2.61 8.15 -4.38
C ALA A 135 -3.03 8.80 -5.73
N GLY A 136 -2.09 9.02 -6.64
CA GLY A 136 -2.35 9.72 -7.89
C GLY A 136 -2.51 11.23 -7.76
N THR A 137 -3.11 11.84 -8.78
CA THR A 137 -3.52 13.24 -8.84
C THR A 137 -5.04 13.34 -8.96
N VAL A 138 -5.61 14.53 -8.77
CA VAL A 138 -7.06 14.75 -8.96
C VAL A 138 -7.50 14.28 -10.34
N ASP A 139 -6.73 14.62 -11.38
CA ASP A 139 -7.06 14.30 -12.77
C ASP A 139 -6.86 12.82 -13.09
N SER A 140 -5.76 12.21 -12.60
CA SER A 140 -5.53 10.77 -12.84
C SER A 140 -6.62 9.92 -12.18
N ILE A 141 -7.02 10.27 -10.95
CA ILE A 141 -8.11 9.59 -10.23
C ILE A 141 -9.45 9.80 -10.93
N ALA A 142 -9.72 11.02 -11.47
CA ALA A 142 -10.93 11.28 -12.24
C ALA A 142 -11.03 10.41 -13.50
N ALA A 143 -9.90 10.13 -14.13
CA ALA A 143 -9.83 9.35 -15.38
C ALA A 143 -9.93 7.84 -15.17
N LEU A 144 -9.76 7.33 -13.93
CA LEU A 144 -9.83 5.90 -13.64
C LEU A 144 -11.21 5.32 -13.91
N GLN A 145 -11.20 4.10 -14.44
CA GLN A 145 -12.40 3.30 -14.70
C GLN A 145 -12.40 2.04 -13.84
N LEU A 146 -13.56 1.56 -13.43
CA LEU A 146 -13.71 0.37 -12.61
C LEU A 146 -13.11 -0.89 -13.26
N ASP A 147 -13.19 -1.00 -14.57
CA ASP A 147 -12.61 -2.14 -15.31
C ASP A 147 -11.08 -2.19 -15.20
N GLN A 148 -10.41 -1.04 -15.08
CA GLN A 148 -8.97 -0.96 -14.84
C GLN A 148 -8.64 -1.49 -13.44
N VAL A 149 -9.42 -1.14 -12.41
CA VAL A 149 -9.30 -1.67 -11.04
C VAL A 149 -9.44 -3.19 -11.04
N LYS A 150 -10.49 -3.72 -11.68
CA LYS A 150 -10.71 -5.16 -11.82
C LYS A 150 -9.59 -5.88 -12.57
N ALA A 151 -9.05 -5.25 -13.62
CA ALA A 151 -7.93 -5.78 -14.38
C ALA A 151 -6.64 -5.81 -13.54
N PHE A 152 -6.34 -4.72 -12.83
CA PHE A 152 -5.20 -4.62 -11.92
C PHE A 152 -5.26 -5.68 -10.81
N TYR A 153 -6.41 -5.84 -10.17
CA TYR A 153 -6.61 -6.88 -9.16
C TYR A 153 -6.34 -8.28 -9.75
N ARG A 154 -6.96 -8.65 -10.86
CA ARG A 154 -6.75 -9.97 -11.50
C ARG A 154 -5.29 -10.22 -11.89
N GLN A 155 -4.55 -9.17 -12.22
CA GLN A 155 -3.17 -9.28 -12.65
C GLN A 155 -2.19 -9.43 -11.48
N TYR A 156 -2.39 -8.69 -10.39
CA TYR A 156 -1.38 -8.55 -9.34
C TYR A 156 -1.74 -9.20 -8.01
N TYR A 157 -3.04 -9.39 -7.70
CA TYR A 157 -3.46 -10.08 -6.47
C TYR A 157 -3.55 -11.58 -6.73
N VAL A 158 -2.40 -12.20 -6.89
CA VAL A 158 -2.23 -13.60 -7.26
C VAL A 158 -1.21 -14.27 -6.34
N ALA A 159 -1.31 -15.59 -6.15
CA ALA A 159 -0.50 -16.31 -5.17
C ALA A 159 1.02 -16.12 -5.37
N ARG A 160 1.51 -16.06 -6.62
CA ARG A 160 2.95 -15.85 -6.90
C ARG A 160 3.47 -14.46 -6.55
N ASN A 161 2.61 -13.51 -6.31
CA ASN A 161 2.95 -12.15 -5.87
C ASN A 161 2.72 -11.95 -4.38
N ALA A 162 2.15 -12.93 -3.67
CA ALA A 162 1.82 -12.84 -2.26
C ALA A 162 2.99 -13.23 -1.37
N VAL A 163 3.16 -12.47 -0.30
CA VAL A 163 3.96 -12.82 0.86
C VAL A 163 3.05 -12.79 2.07
N PHE A 164 2.93 -13.91 2.77
CA PHE A 164 2.11 -14.05 3.95
C PHE A 164 3.00 -14.03 5.19
N SER A 165 2.81 -13.05 6.05
CA SER A 165 3.49 -12.92 7.33
C SER A 165 2.50 -13.11 8.47
N ILE A 166 2.84 -13.96 9.42
CA ILE A 166 1.99 -14.25 10.57
C ILE A 166 2.82 -14.22 11.86
N VAL A 167 2.27 -13.60 12.89
CA VAL A 167 2.84 -13.55 14.24
C VAL A 167 1.73 -13.90 15.23
N GLY A 168 2.01 -14.83 16.13
CA GLY A 168 1.02 -15.24 17.14
C GLY A 168 1.41 -16.54 17.84
N ASP A 169 0.54 -17.00 18.71
CA ASP A 169 0.66 -18.30 19.40
C ASP A 169 0.22 -19.44 18.46
N LEU A 170 1.12 -19.79 17.52
CA LEU A 170 0.88 -20.78 16.46
C LEU A 170 2.15 -21.57 16.20
N ASP A 171 2.01 -22.88 16.02
CA ASP A 171 3.08 -23.67 15.44
C ASP A 171 3.13 -23.53 13.92
N ARG A 172 4.20 -24.03 13.31
CA ARG A 172 4.40 -23.96 11.86
C ARG A 172 3.27 -24.61 11.08
N LYS A 173 2.75 -25.76 11.53
CA LYS A 173 1.70 -26.50 10.85
C LYS A 173 0.38 -25.73 10.85
N ALA A 174 0.03 -25.13 11.99
CA ALA A 174 -1.14 -24.28 12.10
C ALA A 174 -0.99 -23.04 11.19
N ALA A 175 0.18 -22.40 11.17
CA ALA A 175 0.45 -21.27 10.29
C ALA A 175 0.28 -21.63 8.80
N GLU A 176 0.82 -22.77 8.36
CA GLU A 176 0.67 -23.25 6.97
C GLU A 176 -0.80 -23.53 6.61
N GLN A 177 -1.59 -24.07 7.54
CA GLN A 177 -3.04 -24.26 7.34
C GLN A 177 -3.80 -22.94 7.22
N LEU A 178 -3.44 -21.91 8.00
CA LEU A 178 -4.03 -20.59 7.91
C LEU A 178 -3.70 -19.93 6.55
N VAL A 179 -2.48 -20.08 6.06
CA VAL A 179 -2.09 -19.57 4.73
C VAL A 179 -2.97 -20.20 3.66
N GLU A 180 -3.10 -21.54 3.66
CA GLU A 180 -3.93 -22.23 2.68
C GLU A 180 -5.41 -21.82 2.77
N GLN A 181 -5.94 -21.64 3.98
CA GLN A 181 -7.32 -21.19 4.18
C GLN A 181 -7.56 -19.79 3.61
N VAL A 182 -6.61 -18.87 3.75
CA VAL A 182 -6.79 -17.46 3.39
C VAL A 182 -6.51 -17.22 1.91
N ILE A 183 -5.41 -17.76 1.36
CA ILE A 183 -4.97 -17.46 0.00
C ILE A 183 -4.99 -18.65 -0.95
N GLY A 184 -5.38 -19.84 -0.50
CA GLY A 184 -5.41 -21.06 -1.33
C GLY A 184 -6.38 -20.98 -2.52
N GLN A 185 -7.35 -20.05 -2.49
CA GLN A 185 -8.27 -19.79 -3.60
C GLN A 185 -7.72 -18.78 -4.63
N LEU A 186 -6.63 -18.09 -4.32
CA LEU A 186 -6.01 -17.16 -5.29
C LEU A 186 -5.47 -17.94 -6.49
N PRO A 187 -5.65 -17.42 -7.72
CA PRO A 187 -5.00 -18.01 -8.88
C PRO A 187 -3.49 -17.94 -8.72
N ALA A 188 -2.77 -18.96 -9.19
CA ALA A 188 -1.30 -18.96 -9.15
C ALA A 188 -0.72 -17.70 -9.80
N GLY A 189 -1.27 -17.29 -10.93
CA GLY A 189 -0.95 -16.08 -11.67
C GLY A 189 0.49 -16.02 -12.19
N LYS A 190 0.89 -14.85 -12.67
CA LYS A 190 2.27 -14.55 -13.08
C LYS A 190 2.93 -13.69 -12.02
N ARG A 191 4.22 -13.94 -11.77
CA ARG A 191 5.02 -13.06 -10.90
C ARG A 191 5.12 -11.67 -11.55
N ALA A 192 4.94 -10.63 -10.75
CA ALA A 192 5.12 -9.25 -11.20
C ALA A 192 6.56 -9.05 -11.70
N PRO A 193 6.77 -8.31 -12.80
CA PRO A 193 8.10 -8.02 -13.29
C PRO A 193 8.92 -7.24 -12.26
N ALA A 194 10.24 -7.34 -12.32
CA ALA A 194 11.11 -6.49 -11.50
C ALA A 194 10.87 -5.01 -11.83
N VAL A 195 10.98 -4.17 -10.81
CA VAL A 195 10.96 -2.71 -11.00
C VAL A 195 12.28 -2.31 -11.68
N ALA A 196 12.20 -1.38 -12.64
CA ALA A 196 13.38 -0.87 -13.30
C ALA A 196 14.37 -0.25 -12.31
N SER A 197 15.65 -0.21 -12.67
CA SER A 197 16.66 0.46 -11.84
C SER A 197 16.39 1.96 -11.79
N VAL A 198 16.56 2.55 -10.62
CA VAL A 198 16.45 3.99 -10.42
C VAL A 198 17.59 4.69 -11.13
N PRO A 199 17.35 5.81 -11.86
CA PRO A 199 18.40 6.59 -12.49
C PRO A 199 19.31 7.23 -11.44
N GLU A 200 20.61 7.29 -11.74
CA GLU A 200 21.57 8.01 -10.91
C GLU A 200 21.40 9.53 -11.06
N LEU A 201 21.52 10.25 -9.96
CA LEU A 201 21.61 11.70 -10.00
C LEU A 201 23.03 12.13 -10.35
N THR A 202 23.19 12.76 -11.51
CA THR A 202 24.49 13.23 -12.02
C THR A 202 24.88 14.62 -11.53
N ARG A 203 23.94 15.36 -10.93
CA ARG A 203 24.15 16.72 -10.41
C ARG A 203 23.19 17.04 -9.27
N ALA A 204 23.62 17.95 -8.39
CA ALA A 204 22.71 18.52 -7.38
C ALA A 204 21.60 19.34 -8.06
N GLN A 205 20.41 19.23 -7.52
CA GLN A 205 19.23 19.99 -7.95
C GLN A 205 18.63 20.68 -6.73
N GLU A 206 18.13 21.89 -6.93
CA GLU A 206 17.42 22.64 -5.90
C GLU A 206 16.10 23.14 -6.49
N GLN A 207 15.00 22.87 -5.77
CA GLN A 207 13.65 23.33 -6.09
C GLN A 207 13.14 24.19 -4.94
N ARG A 208 12.75 25.43 -5.22
CA ARG A 208 12.15 26.34 -4.24
C ARG A 208 10.70 26.58 -4.60
N ILE A 209 9.80 26.24 -3.69
CA ILE A 209 8.36 26.39 -3.86
C ILE A 209 7.88 27.40 -2.83
N TYR A 210 7.28 28.49 -3.31
CA TYR A 210 6.61 29.42 -2.41
C TYR A 210 5.27 28.84 -1.95
N HIS A 211 5.06 28.83 -0.63
CA HIS A 211 3.81 28.44 -0.02
C HIS A 211 3.48 29.43 1.11
N PRO A 212 2.22 29.92 1.24
CA PRO A 212 1.83 30.87 2.29
C PRO A 212 1.73 30.18 3.65
N SER A 213 2.89 29.81 4.20
CA SER A 213 3.03 29.12 5.49
C SER A 213 4.09 29.84 6.34
N THR A 214 3.93 29.78 7.65
CA THR A 214 4.92 30.33 8.61
C THR A 214 6.12 29.42 8.83
N GLN A 215 6.07 28.18 8.33
CA GLN A 215 7.13 27.18 8.46
C GLN A 215 7.73 26.85 7.09
N THR A 216 9.06 26.71 7.06
CA THR A 216 9.80 26.19 5.90
C THR A 216 9.98 24.68 6.06
N HIS A 217 9.59 23.94 5.05
CA HIS A 217 9.78 22.49 4.96
C HIS A 217 10.90 22.18 3.96
N ILE A 218 11.96 21.52 4.42
CA ILE A 218 13.11 21.13 3.60
C ILE A 218 13.11 19.61 3.44
N ARG A 219 13.24 19.14 2.21
CA ARG A 219 13.49 17.74 1.86
C ARG A 219 14.83 17.67 1.14
N MET A 220 15.72 16.82 1.62
CA MET A 220 17.04 16.62 1.04
C MET A 220 17.35 15.11 1.00
N GLY A 221 17.93 14.64 -0.09
CA GLY A 221 18.31 13.24 -0.25
C GLY A 221 18.75 12.93 -1.66
N ALA A 222 19.08 11.66 -1.87
CA ALA A 222 19.44 11.07 -3.15
C ALA A 222 18.92 9.62 -3.20
N PRO A 223 18.86 8.98 -4.40
CA PRO A 223 18.65 7.55 -4.47
C PRO A 223 19.71 6.80 -3.66
N GLY A 224 19.26 5.84 -2.87
CA GLY A 224 20.14 4.99 -2.07
C GLY A 224 20.39 3.65 -2.74
N MET A 225 20.43 2.59 -1.93
CA MET A 225 20.67 1.23 -2.35
C MET A 225 19.43 0.35 -2.18
N HIS A 226 19.42 -0.81 -2.80
CA HIS A 226 18.37 -1.81 -2.59
C HIS A 226 18.38 -2.34 -1.16
N ARG A 227 17.22 -2.70 -0.63
CA ARG A 227 17.10 -3.26 0.72
C ARG A 227 17.85 -4.57 0.92
N GLY A 228 18.11 -5.31 -0.15
CA GLY A 228 18.92 -6.54 -0.15
C GLY A 228 20.44 -6.31 -0.32
N ASP A 229 20.89 -5.07 -0.42
CA ASP A 229 22.31 -4.72 -0.51
C ASP A 229 23.01 -5.05 0.81
N PRO A 230 24.23 -5.63 0.79
CA PRO A 230 25.00 -5.94 1.99
C PRO A 230 25.24 -4.71 2.89
N ASP A 231 25.37 -3.53 2.30
CA ASP A 231 25.63 -2.28 3.01
C ASP A 231 24.33 -1.60 3.52
N TYR A 232 23.14 -2.14 3.21
CA TYR A 232 21.88 -1.54 3.63
C TYR A 232 21.77 -1.38 5.15
N PHE A 233 21.99 -2.46 5.92
CA PHE A 233 21.87 -2.40 7.38
C PHE A 233 22.99 -1.58 8.04
N PRO A 234 24.27 -1.70 7.64
CA PRO A 234 25.32 -0.77 8.09
C PRO A 234 24.96 0.70 7.87
N LEU A 235 24.49 1.05 6.68
CA LEU A 235 24.06 2.42 6.38
C LEU A 235 22.84 2.85 7.19
N TYR A 236 21.85 1.96 7.35
CA TYR A 236 20.65 2.21 8.16
C TYR A 236 21.01 2.55 9.61
N VAL A 237 21.91 1.76 10.23
CA VAL A 237 22.39 1.99 11.61
C VAL A 237 23.20 3.28 11.67
N GLY A 238 24.12 3.51 10.71
CA GLY A 238 24.91 4.74 10.64
C GLY A 238 24.04 5.99 10.51
N ASN A 239 23.03 5.95 9.65
CA ASN A 239 22.07 7.04 9.51
C ASN A 239 21.25 7.28 10.79
N HIS A 240 20.89 6.23 11.52
CA HIS A 240 20.20 6.37 12.81
C HIS A 240 21.07 7.07 13.85
N VAL A 241 22.37 6.73 13.90
CA VAL A 241 23.33 7.37 14.81
C VAL A 241 23.49 8.87 14.46
N LEU A 242 23.57 9.21 13.15
CA LEU A 242 23.77 10.58 12.70
C LEU A 242 22.55 11.47 12.88
N GLY A 243 21.35 10.97 12.61
CA GLY A 243 20.18 11.83 12.56
C GLY A 243 18.83 11.12 12.60
N GLY A 244 18.79 9.80 12.81
CA GLY A 244 17.56 9.01 12.78
C GLY A 244 16.72 9.09 14.04
N GLY A 245 17.25 9.61 15.14
CA GLY A 245 16.55 9.78 16.41
C GLY A 245 16.12 11.23 16.62
N GLY A 246 14.81 11.48 16.75
CA GLY A 246 14.27 12.86 16.84
C GLY A 246 14.71 13.68 18.05
N LEU A 247 15.26 13.05 19.10
CA LEU A 247 15.68 13.74 20.34
C LEU A 247 17.16 13.57 20.68
N VAL A 248 17.87 12.64 20.06
CA VAL A 248 19.25 12.24 20.43
C VAL A 248 20.18 12.12 19.23
N SER A 249 19.83 12.70 18.10
CA SER A 249 20.70 12.78 16.93
C SER A 249 21.76 13.85 17.09
N HIS A 250 22.97 13.59 16.65
CA HIS A 250 24.11 14.53 16.61
C HIS A 250 24.04 15.48 15.43
#